data_d7dd5ebbb39fb869af70c2364c1c2168
#
_entry.id   d7dd5ebbb39fb869af70c2364c1c2168
#
_cell.length_a   1.000
_cell.length_b   1.000
_cell.length_c   1.000
_cell.angle_alpha   90.00
_cell.angle_beta   90.00
_cell.angle_gamma   90.00
#
_symmetry.space_group_name_H-M   'P 1'
#
loop_
_entity.id
_entity.type
_entity.pdbx_description
1 polymer ?
#
loop_
_entity_poly.entity_id
_entity_poly.type
_entity_poly.pdbx_seq_one_letter_code
_entity_poly.pdbx_strand_id
1 'polypeptide(L)'
;MHNQALDFTSPGAIPPDPSDVIRRIMGETTVTIHTLEALLENEQVEDPAGWKLLAMFYMVNDRAGDLDKIDKQYQKIFGSSLFMDLGQKIPQWCSIKNPFRLEMPAKITAQSLPDISIIQDACQTPVGAELDFSGVKEITGDGLIALTRFFTALSCAGLSPDIKGAARFISNMEKSATSSQSTRAIWEVLFAYDRFRNDKETFEDRAIRFAIHFGISPPSWE
;
A
#
# COMPACT_ATOMS: atom_id res chain seq x y z
N MET A 1 -14.49 0.01 39.78
CA MET A 1 -14.19 -0.70 38.53
C MET A 1 -12.72 -1.06 38.56
N HIS A 2 -12.39 -2.34 38.64
CA HIS A 2 -11.01 -2.82 38.80
C HIS A 2 -10.35 -2.84 37.43
N ASN A 3 -9.40 -1.95 37.26
CA ASN A 3 -8.48 -1.94 36.13
C ASN A 3 -7.47 -3.09 36.36
N GLN A 4 -7.76 -4.29 35.86
CA GLN A 4 -6.77 -5.35 35.83
C GLN A 4 -5.78 -5.06 34.71
N ALA A 5 -4.65 -4.44 35.09
CA ALA A 5 -3.48 -4.39 34.23
C ALA A 5 -3.06 -5.84 33.90
N LEU A 6 -2.85 -6.14 32.61
CA LEU A 6 -2.33 -7.42 32.17
C LEU A 6 -0.88 -7.55 32.69
N ASP A 7 -0.68 -8.41 33.68
CA ASP A 7 0.64 -8.73 34.22
C ASP A 7 1.30 -9.81 33.36
N PHE A 8 2.21 -9.41 32.50
CA PHE A 8 2.98 -10.32 31.62
C PHE A 8 4.23 -10.91 32.31
N THR A 9 4.43 -10.65 33.62
CA THR A 9 5.64 -11.02 34.33
C THR A 9 5.52 -12.29 35.19
N SER A 10 4.34 -12.88 35.29
CA SER A 10 4.13 -14.08 36.10
C SER A 10 4.60 -15.33 35.35
N PRO A 11 5.58 -16.11 35.91
CA PRO A 11 6.02 -17.35 35.28
C PRO A 11 4.91 -18.39 35.33
N GLY A 12 4.37 -18.78 34.15
CA GLY A 12 3.34 -19.82 34.04
C GLY A 12 1.99 -19.33 33.55
N ALA A 13 1.77 -18.06 33.28
CA ALA A 13 0.55 -17.61 32.63
C ALA A 13 0.56 -18.07 31.15
N ILE A 14 -0.43 -18.88 30.78
CA ILE A 14 -0.69 -19.20 29.38
C ILE A 14 -1.02 -17.85 28.69
N PRO A 15 -0.29 -17.45 27.63
CA PRO A 15 -0.62 -16.21 26.93
C PRO A 15 -2.07 -16.32 26.44
N PRO A 16 -2.87 -15.24 26.57
CA PRO A 16 -4.24 -15.24 26.09
C PRO A 16 -4.27 -15.53 24.58
N ASP A 17 -5.28 -16.29 24.15
CA ASP A 17 -5.49 -16.56 22.73
C ASP A 17 -5.53 -15.23 21.96
N PRO A 18 -4.71 -15.06 20.90
CA PRO A 18 -4.70 -13.84 20.08
C PRO A 18 -6.09 -13.42 19.61
N SER A 19 -6.98 -14.40 19.35
CA SER A 19 -8.38 -14.16 18.96
C SER A 19 -9.19 -13.50 20.08
N ASP A 20 -8.96 -13.86 21.33
CA ASP A 20 -9.65 -13.25 22.48
C ASP A 20 -9.14 -11.84 22.77
N VAL A 21 -7.85 -11.62 22.59
CA VAL A 21 -7.25 -10.27 22.70
C VAL A 21 -7.82 -9.34 21.63
N ILE A 22 -7.88 -9.79 20.38
CA ILE A 22 -8.46 -9.03 19.27
C ILE A 22 -9.94 -8.74 19.53
N ARG A 23 -10.73 -9.74 19.94
CA ARG A 23 -12.15 -9.57 20.24
C ARG A 23 -12.39 -8.56 21.35
N ARG A 24 -11.54 -8.56 22.38
CA ARG A 24 -11.59 -7.60 23.48
C ARG A 24 -11.27 -6.18 23.03
N ILE A 25 -10.18 -6.02 22.29
CA ILE A 25 -9.77 -4.71 21.73
C ILE A 25 -10.87 -4.14 20.83
N MET A 26 -11.43 -4.95 19.94
CA MET A 26 -12.53 -4.53 19.06
C MET A 26 -13.79 -4.14 19.84
N GLY A 27 -14.12 -4.89 20.90
CA GLY A 27 -15.26 -4.57 21.78
C GLY A 27 -15.05 -3.25 22.52
N GLU A 28 -13.88 -3.03 23.10
CA GLU A 28 -13.53 -1.78 23.79
C GLU A 28 -13.53 -0.58 22.81
N THR A 29 -13.02 -0.76 21.59
CA THR A 29 -13.04 0.27 20.56
C THR A 29 -14.45 0.65 20.15
N THR A 30 -15.36 -0.32 19.99
CA THR A 30 -16.76 -0.09 19.66
C THR A 30 -17.47 0.72 20.76
N VAL A 31 -17.26 0.37 22.02
CA VAL A 31 -17.81 1.12 23.16
C VAL A 31 -17.28 2.57 23.18
N THR A 32 -16.00 2.74 22.90
CA THR A 32 -15.38 4.08 22.85
C THR A 32 -15.96 4.92 21.73
N ILE A 33 -16.16 4.36 20.53
CA ILE A 33 -16.81 5.03 19.40
C ILE A 33 -18.22 5.49 19.78
N HIS A 34 -19.07 4.60 20.29
CA HIS A 34 -20.43 4.95 20.70
C HIS A 34 -20.47 6.02 21.80
N THR A 35 -19.53 5.98 22.73
CA THR A 35 -19.43 7.00 23.78
C THR A 35 -19.07 8.35 23.18
N LEU A 36 -18.11 8.42 22.24
CA LEU A 36 -17.74 9.65 21.56
C LEU A 36 -18.88 10.18 20.68
N GLU A 37 -19.55 9.31 19.94
CA GLU A 37 -20.74 9.66 19.14
C GLU A 37 -21.79 10.35 20.04
N ALA A 38 -22.15 9.71 21.16
CA ALA A 38 -23.15 10.23 22.08
C ALA A 38 -22.75 11.57 22.73
N LEU A 39 -21.47 11.74 23.08
CA LEU A 39 -20.96 13.00 23.61
C LEU A 39 -21.04 14.14 22.58
N LEU A 40 -20.65 13.85 21.33
CA LEU A 40 -20.64 14.86 20.26
C LEU A 40 -22.06 15.21 19.75
N GLU A 41 -23.04 14.28 19.87
CA GLU A 41 -24.42 14.55 19.52
C GLU A 41 -25.18 15.35 20.58
N ASN A 42 -24.88 15.12 21.86
CA ASN A 42 -25.65 15.70 22.99
C ASN A 42 -25.10 17.02 23.51
N GLU A 43 -23.83 17.31 23.29
CA GLU A 43 -23.21 18.55 23.69
C GLU A 43 -22.80 19.34 22.45
N GLN A 44 -23.10 20.64 22.43
CA GLN A 44 -22.48 21.56 21.45
C GLN A 44 -20.99 21.68 21.81
N VAL A 45 -20.25 20.61 21.55
CA VAL A 45 -18.82 20.55 21.88
C VAL A 45 -18.08 21.44 20.90
N GLU A 46 -17.73 22.64 21.37
CA GLU A 46 -16.89 23.61 20.65
C GLU A 46 -15.41 23.17 20.61
N ASP A 47 -15.07 22.06 21.27
CA ASP A 47 -13.69 21.52 21.25
C ASP A 47 -13.48 20.58 20.06
N PRO A 48 -12.60 20.93 19.10
CA PRO A 48 -12.31 20.10 17.94
C PRO A 48 -11.62 18.78 18.29
N ALA A 49 -11.07 18.60 19.49
CA ALA A 49 -10.31 17.41 19.87
C ALA A 49 -11.15 16.13 19.87
N GLY A 50 -12.40 16.21 20.38
CA GLY A 50 -13.33 15.08 20.39
C GLY A 50 -13.69 14.59 18.98
N TRP A 51 -13.94 15.54 18.07
CA TRP A 51 -14.22 15.28 16.67
C TRP A 51 -13.03 14.61 15.95
N LYS A 52 -11.82 15.12 16.22
CA LYS A 52 -10.59 14.56 15.64
C LYS A 52 -10.35 13.13 16.14
N LEU A 53 -10.58 12.89 17.43
CA LEU A 53 -10.44 11.56 18.01
C LEU A 53 -11.44 10.57 17.41
N LEU A 54 -12.71 10.95 17.27
CA LEU A 54 -13.74 10.11 16.64
C LEU A 54 -13.39 9.82 15.17
N ALA A 55 -12.90 10.81 14.43
CA ALA A 55 -12.44 10.61 13.06
C ALA A 55 -11.29 9.58 12.98
N MET A 56 -10.33 9.64 13.90
CA MET A 56 -9.24 8.65 13.98
C MET A 56 -9.79 7.24 14.23
N PHE A 57 -10.77 7.08 15.14
CA PHE A 57 -11.41 5.79 15.38
C PHE A 57 -12.16 5.27 14.16
N TYR A 58 -12.88 6.14 13.43
CA TYR A 58 -13.56 5.73 12.19
C TYR A 58 -12.56 5.33 11.11
N MET A 59 -11.43 6.03 10.98
CA MET A 59 -10.35 5.66 10.07
C MET A 59 -9.78 4.29 10.37
N VAL A 60 -9.44 4.03 11.63
CA VAL A 60 -8.86 2.74 12.06
C VAL A 60 -9.85 1.57 11.88
N ASN A 61 -11.17 1.83 11.99
CA ASN A 61 -12.21 0.80 11.90
C ASN A 61 -12.91 0.75 10.54
N ASP A 62 -12.36 1.39 9.51
CA ASP A 62 -12.88 1.40 8.13
C ASP A 62 -14.34 1.86 8.02
N ARG A 63 -14.74 2.84 8.86
CA ARG A 63 -16.11 3.41 8.90
C ARG A 63 -16.21 4.71 8.08
N ALA A 64 -15.91 4.62 6.81
CA ALA A 64 -15.84 5.78 5.92
C ALA A 64 -17.16 6.55 5.75
N GLY A 65 -18.26 5.85 5.68
CA GLY A 65 -19.57 6.51 5.56
C GLY A 65 -19.88 7.39 6.77
N ASP A 66 -19.39 6.99 7.96
CA ASP A 66 -19.55 7.77 9.19
C ASP A 66 -18.54 8.91 9.27
N LEU A 67 -17.33 8.69 8.76
CA LEU A 67 -16.31 9.72 8.62
C LEU A 67 -16.78 10.89 7.76
N ASP A 68 -17.44 10.60 6.64
CA ASP A 68 -18.01 11.62 5.74
C ASP A 68 -19.14 12.42 6.42
N LYS A 69 -19.93 11.76 7.27
CA LYS A 69 -20.99 12.43 8.07
C LYS A 69 -20.40 13.40 9.09
N ILE A 70 -19.39 12.94 9.86
CA ILE A 70 -18.79 13.82 10.89
C ILE A 70 -18.00 14.96 10.28
N ASP A 71 -17.36 14.79 9.13
CA ASP A 71 -16.69 15.90 8.44
C ASP A 71 -17.68 16.99 8.05
N LYS A 72 -18.85 16.62 7.52
CA LYS A 72 -19.92 17.58 7.20
C LYS A 72 -20.47 18.30 8.43
N GLN A 73 -20.57 17.61 9.56
CA GLN A 73 -20.99 18.22 10.83
C GLN A 73 -19.91 19.15 11.35
N TYR A 74 -18.66 18.73 11.33
CA TYR A 74 -17.49 19.53 11.73
C TYR A 74 -17.39 20.81 10.91
N GLN A 75 -17.56 20.74 9.60
CA GLN A 75 -17.56 21.91 8.71
C GLN A 75 -18.63 22.93 9.06
N LYS A 76 -19.82 22.47 9.49
CA LYS A 76 -20.90 23.37 9.92
C LYS A 76 -20.57 24.10 11.22
N ILE A 77 -19.82 23.48 12.12
CA ILE A 77 -19.50 24.02 13.46
C ILE A 77 -18.25 24.89 13.38
N PHE A 78 -17.20 24.42 12.73
CA PHE A 78 -15.87 25.05 12.76
C PHE A 78 -15.51 25.79 11.46
N GLY A 79 -16.32 25.68 10.40
CA GLY A 79 -16.09 26.37 9.12
C GLY A 79 -14.96 25.79 8.27
N SER A 80 -14.27 24.74 8.74
CA SER A 80 -13.18 24.05 8.04
C SER A 80 -13.46 22.55 7.97
N SER A 81 -12.83 21.84 7.00
CA SER A 81 -12.88 20.39 6.98
C SER A 81 -12.06 19.82 8.14
N LEU A 82 -12.60 18.79 8.80
CA LEU A 82 -11.93 18.03 9.84
C LEU A 82 -10.55 17.53 9.39
N PHE A 83 -10.41 17.15 8.14
CA PHE A 83 -9.17 16.65 7.55
C PHE A 83 -8.11 17.74 7.36
N MET A 84 -8.53 18.97 7.08
CA MET A 84 -7.61 20.12 7.03
C MET A 84 -7.04 20.40 8.42
N ASP A 85 -7.87 20.33 9.46
CA ASP A 85 -7.47 20.59 10.84
C ASP A 85 -6.66 19.46 11.47
N LEU A 86 -6.75 18.23 10.93
CA LEU A 86 -5.86 17.13 11.29
C LEU A 86 -4.45 17.29 10.72
N GLY A 87 -4.21 18.32 9.89
CA GLY A 87 -2.93 18.52 9.21
C GLY A 87 -2.59 17.40 8.20
N GLN A 88 -3.53 16.50 7.99
CA GLN A 88 -3.43 15.46 6.98
C GLN A 88 -4.17 15.95 5.73
N LYS A 89 -3.47 16.03 4.59
CA LYS A 89 -4.17 15.88 3.31
C LYS A 89 -4.99 14.62 3.45
N ILE A 90 -6.31 14.68 3.17
CA ILE A 90 -7.16 13.48 3.12
C ILE A 90 -6.35 12.45 2.36
N PRO A 91 -5.91 11.36 2.98
CA PRO A 91 -5.31 10.31 2.20
C PRO A 91 -6.38 9.91 1.18
N GLN A 92 -6.03 9.87 -0.09
CA GLN A 92 -7.00 9.50 -1.15
C GLN A 92 -7.65 8.13 -0.92
N TRP A 93 -7.11 7.33 0.02
CA TRP A 93 -7.70 6.08 0.49
C TRP A 93 -8.93 6.23 1.40
N CYS A 94 -9.24 7.41 1.94
CA CYS A 94 -10.50 7.67 2.66
C CYS A 94 -11.74 7.67 1.75
N SER A 95 -11.58 7.72 0.46
CA SER A 95 -12.64 7.40 -0.51
C SER A 95 -12.62 5.90 -0.86
N ILE A 96 -12.71 5.13 0.08
CA ILE A 96 -12.79 3.73 0.52
C ILE A 96 -13.31 2.67 -0.47
N LYS A 97 -13.34 2.93 -1.72
CA LYS A 97 -13.58 1.87 -2.72
C LYS A 97 -12.38 1.64 -3.66
N ASN A 98 -11.35 2.46 -3.56
CA ASN A 98 -10.22 2.37 -4.45
C ASN A 98 -8.95 1.98 -3.67
N PRO A 99 -8.16 1.06 -4.17
CA PRO A 99 -6.85 0.75 -3.60
C PRO A 99 -6.00 2.02 -3.53
N PHE A 100 -5.06 2.07 -2.60
CA PHE A 100 -4.06 3.13 -2.55
C PHE A 100 -3.28 3.14 -3.86
N ARG A 101 -3.50 4.17 -4.70
CA ARG A 101 -2.91 4.26 -6.02
C ARG A 101 -1.65 5.11 -6.01
N LEU A 102 -0.55 4.51 -6.46
CA LEU A 102 0.70 5.19 -6.77
C LEU A 102 0.89 5.26 -8.28
N GLU A 103 0.80 6.47 -8.83
CA GLU A 103 1.09 6.69 -10.25
C GLU A 103 2.60 6.74 -10.48
N MET A 104 3.08 5.87 -11.37
CA MET A 104 4.48 5.93 -11.76
C MET A 104 4.75 7.15 -12.63
N PRO A 105 5.91 7.83 -12.48
CA PRO A 105 6.24 9.00 -13.27
C PRO A 105 6.35 8.67 -14.75
N ALA A 106 6.03 9.64 -15.61
CA ALA A 106 6.12 9.46 -17.06
C ALA A 106 7.55 9.12 -17.55
N LYS A 107 8.57 9.55 -16.81
CA LYS A 107 9.98 9.20 -17.02
C LYS A 107 10.53 8.53 -15.76
N ILE A 108 10.95 7.28 -15.88
CA ILE A 108 11.55 6.52 -14.78
C ILE A 108 13.07 6.73 -14.79
N THR A 109 13.60 7.17 -13.65
CA THR A 109 15.02 7.37 -13.36
C THR A 109 15.40 6.63 -12.09
N ALA A 110 16.67 6.68 -11.68
CA ALA A 110 17.13 6.03 -10.45
C ALA A 110 16.40 6.48 -9.17
N GLN A 111 15.86 7.68 -9.15
CA GLN A 111 15.28 8.32 -7.95
C GLN A 111 13.76 8.52 -8.05
N SER A 112 13.13 8.02 -9.10
CA SER A 112 11.72 8.33 -9.39
C SER A 112 10.73 7.28 -8.88
N LEU A 113 11.22 6.14 -8.40
CA LEU A 113 10.37 5.07 -7.88
C LEU A 113 10.02 5.32 -6.40
N PRO A 114 8.81 4.93 -5.98
CA PRO A 114 8.39 5.09 -4.59
C PRO A 114 9.20 4.18 -3.66
N ASP A 115 9.29 4.58 -2.39
CA ASP A 115 9.86 3.75 -1.34
C ASP A 115 8.98 2.51 -1.10
N ILE A 116 9.62 1.36 -0.90
CA ILE A 116 8.92 0.08 -0.62
C ILE A 116 8.11 0.15 0.68
N SER A 117 8.55 0.92 1.67
CA SER A 117 7.82 1.10 2.93
C SER A 117 6.42 1.67 2.71
N ILE A 118 6.26 2.62 1.79
CA ILE A 118 4.96 3.21 1.46
C ILE A 118 4.03 2.15 0.85
N ILE A 119 4.56 1.29 -0.01
CA ILE A 119 3.80 0.19 -0.63
C ILE A 119 3.46 -0.87 0.42
N GLN A 120 4.39 -1.17 1.31
CA GLN A 120 4.18 -2.12 2.41
C GLN A 120 3.03 -1.67 3.31
N ASP A 121 3.04 -0.42 3.74
CA ASP A 121 1.97 0.15 4.56
C ASP A 121 0.62 0.10 3.83
N ALA A 122 0.61 0.44 2.54
CA ALA A 122 -0.60 0.39 1.72
C ALA A 122 -1.13 -1.05 1.53
N CYS A 123 -0.25 -2.04 1.32
CA CYS A 123 -0.64 -3.45 1.18
C CYS A 123 -1.21 -4.06 2.48
N GLN A 124 -0.92 -3.46 3.65
CA GLN A 124 -1.50 -3.88 4.92
C GLN A 124 -2.93 -3.37 5.11
N THR A 125 -3.40 -2.46 4.27
CA THR A 125 -4.79 -1.99 4.32
C THR A 125 -5.74 -2.97 3.65
N PRO A 126 -7.02 -3.03 4.06
CA PRO A 126 -8.02 -3.93 3.44
C PRO A 126 -8.24 -3.68 1.94
N VAL A 127 -7.94 -2.48 1.46
CA VAL A 127 -8.11 -2.09 0.05
C VAL A 127 -6.87 -2.35 -0.80
N GLY A 128 -5.72 -2.62 -0.18
CA GLY A 128 -4.47 -2.91 -0.85
C GLY A 128 -3.83 -1.71 -1.55
N ALA A 129 -2.81 -1.99 -2.36
CA ALA A 129 -2.08 -1.01 -3.15
C ALA A 129 -2.21 -1.30 -4.66
N GLU A 130 -2.32 -0.24 -5.46
CA GLU A 130 -2.26 -0.29 -6.92
C GLU A 130 -1.10 0.58 -7.42
N LEU A 131 -0.22 0.02 -8.23
CA LEU A 131 0.86 0.74 -8.91
C LEU A 131 0.44 1.00 -10.35
N ASP A 132 0.24 2.26 -10.74
CA ASP A 132 -0.22 2.63 -12.09
C ASP A 132 0.96 2.95 -13.02
N PHE A 133 1.28 2.02 -13.90
CA PHE A 133 2.30 2.16 -14.95
C PHE A 133 1.76 2.71 -16.27
N SER A 134 0.48 3.04 -16.35
CA SER A 134 -0.16 3.49 -17.60
C SER A 134 0.45 4.77 -18.16
N GLY A 135 0.97 5.64 -17.28
CA GLY A 135 1.58 6.93 -17.62
C GLY A 135 3.05 6.85 -18.06
N VAL A 136 3.72 5.72 -17.91
CA VAL A 136 5.16 5.57 -18.21
C VAL A 136 5.40 5.67 -19.72
N LYS A 137 6.30 6.59 -20.11
CA LYS A 137 6.67 6.86 -21.51
C LYS A 137 8.13 6.61 -21.80
N GLU A 138 9.00 6.85 -20.82
CA GLU A 138 10.46 6.79 -20.97
C GLU A 138 11.09 6.13 -19.73
N ILE A 139 12.14 5.35 -19.96
CA ILE A 139 12.94 4.75 -18.88
C ILE A 139 14.39 4.98 -19.20
N THR A 140 15.13 5.58 -18.28
CA THR A 140 16.57 5.80 -18.45
C THR A 140 17.35 4.53 -18.11
N GLY A 141 18.63 4.45 -18.48
CA GLY A 141 19.46 3.28 -18.19
C GLY A 141 19.60 2.99 -16.69
N ASP A 142 19.74 4.04 -15.87
CA ASP A 142 19.72 3.94 -14.41
C ASP A 142 18.31 3.65 -13.86
N GLY A 143 17.26 4.08 -14.55
CA GLY A 143 15.88 3.73 -14.27
C GLY A 143 15.59 2.24 -14.47
N LEU A 144 16.21 1.58 -15.45
CA LEU A 144 16.11 0.13 -15.62
C LEU A 144 16.70 -0.62 -14.41
N ILE A 145 17.87 -0.18 -13.93
CA ILE A 145 18.49 -0.75 -12.73
C ILE A 145 17.60 -0.54 -11.49
N ALA A 146 17.01 0.65 -11.37
CA ALA A 146 16.10 0.95 -10.28
C ALA A 146 14.83 0.08 -10.32
N LEU A 147 14.24 -0.14 -11.51
CA LEU A 147 13.08 -1.02 -11.70
C LEU A 147 13.39 -2.47 -11.34
N THR A 148 14.56 -2.98 -11.74
CA THR A 148 15.01 -4.33 -11.36
C THR A 148 15.05 -4.47 -9.85
N ARG A 149 15.68 -3.52 -9.16
CA ARG A 149 15.75 -3.50 -7.68
C ARG A 149 14.37 -3.38 -7.05
N PHE A 150 13.51 -2.56 -7.61
CA PHE A 150 12.15 -2.32 -7.13
C PHE A 150 11.31 -3.60 -7.17
N PHE A 151 11.20 -4.29 -8.32
CA PHE A 151 10.46 -5.55 -8.41
C PHE A 151 11.08 -6.66 -7.55
N THR A 152 12.42 -6.71 -7.47
CA THR A 152 13.11 -7.65 -6.58
C THR A 152 12.77 -7.36 -5.11
N ALA A 153 12.75 -6.10 -4.69
CA ALA A 153 12.41 -5.73 -3.32
C ALA A 153 10.95 -6.04 -2.98
N LEU A 154 9.99 -5.80 -3.91
CA LEU A 154 8.59 -6.20 -3.74
C LEU A 154 8.48 -7.72 -3.55
N SER A 155 9.17 -8.51 -4.38
CA SER A 155 9.18 -9.97 -4.30
C SER A 155 9.78 -10.45 -2.97
N CYS A 156 10.95 -9.93 -2.58
CA CYS A 156 11.61 -10.30 -1.32
C CYS A 156 10.79 -9.93 -0.07
N ALA A 157 10.04 -8.83 -0.12
CA ALA A 157 9.14 -8.41 0.96
C ALA A 157 7.79 -9.17 0.96
N GLY A 158 7.54 -10.05 -0.01
CA GLY A 158 6.27 -10.76 -0.15
C GLY A 158 5.08 -9.85 -0.45
N LEU A 159 5.31 -8.66 -1.01
CA LEU A 159 4.27 -7.69 -1.33
C LEU A 159 3.68 -7.99 -2.71
N SER A 160 2.35 -7.86 -2.82
CA SER A 160 1.62 -8.15 -4.06
C SER A 160 0.65 -7.03 -4.43
N PRO A 161 1.14 -5.79 -4.64
CA PRO A 161 0.29 -4.71 -5.13
C PRO A 161 -0.25 -5.04 -6.52
N ASP A 162 -1.47 -4.58 -6.82
CA ASP A 162 -1.99 -4.64 -8.17
C ASP A 162 -1.20 -3.71 -9.11
N ILE A 163 -0.93 -4.16 -10.35
CA ILE A 163 -0.22 -3.34 -11.32
C ILE A 163 -1.13 -2.98 -12.48
N LYS A 164 -1.61 -1.74 -12.47
CA LYS A 164 -2.39 -1.19 -13.57
C LYS A 164 -1.48 -0.82 -14.75
N GLY A 165 -1.92 -1.16 -15.96
CA GLY A 165 -1.14 -0.90 -17.18
C GLY A 165 0.02 -1.88 -17.39
N ALA A 166 0.14 -2.95 -16.57
CA ALA A 166 1.21 -3.95 -16.64
C ALA A 166 1.37 -4.54 -18.04
N ALA A 167 0.29 -5.00 -18.66
CA ALA A 167 0.35 -5.67 -19.96
C ALA A 167 0.99 -4.77 -21.03
N ARG A 168 0.60 -3.48 -21.08
CA ARG A 168 1.19 -2.52 -22.02
C ARG A 168 2.66 -2.22 -21.68
N PHE A 169 2.95 -2.03 -20.41
CA PHE A 169 4.30 -1.74 -19.94
C PHE A 169 5.25 -2.88 -20.29
N ILE A 170 4.91 -4.12 -19.95
CA ILE A 170 5.72 -5.31 -20.22
C ILE A 170 5.85 -5.56 -21.72
N SER A 171 4.78 -5.44 -22.51
CA SER A 171 4.84 -5.56 -23.98
C SER A 171 5.82 -4.54 -24.60
N ASN A 172 5.88 -3.32 -24.10
CA ASN A 172 6.84 -2.32 -24.57
C ASN A 172 8.28 -2.69 -24.19
N MET A 173 8.48 -3.23 -22.98
CA MET A 173 9.79 -3.73 -22.55
C MET A 173 10.25 -4.91 -23.41
N GLU A 174 9.35 -5.85 -23.73
CA GLU A 174 9.64 -7.00 -24.62
C GLU A 174 10.03 -6.57 -26.03
N LYS A 175 9.31 -5.60 -26.61
CA LYS A 175 9.68 -5.04 -27.91
C LYS A 175 11.08 -4.39 -27.87
N SER A 176 11.40 -3.70 -26.80
CA SER A 176 12.73 -3.12 -26.60
C SER A 176 13.80 -4.21 -26.42
N ALA A 177 13.48 -5.29 -25.70
CA ALA A 177 14.36 -6.42 -25.45
C ALA A 177 14.72 -7.19 -26.77
N THR A 178 13.81 -7.21 -27.72
CA THR A 178 14.01 -7.88 -29.03
C THR A 178 14.52 -6.97 -30.13
N SER A 179 14.70 -5.68 -29.85
CA SER A 179 15.21 -4.69 -30.80
C SER A 179 16.73 -4.75 -30.92
N SER A 180 17.27 -4.08 -31.97
CA SER A 180 18.72 -3.89 -32.15
C SER A 180 19.38 -3.06 -31.05
N GLN A 181 18.60 -2.34 -30.25
CA GLN A 181 19.04 -1.56 -29.10
C GLN A 181 18.82 -2.32 -27.77
N SER A 182 18.60 -3.62 -27.82
CA SER A 182 18.44 -4.45 -26.64
C SER A 182 19.64 -4.35 -25.71
N THR A 183 19.38 -4.15 -24.45
CA THR A 183 20.39 -4.16 -23.39
C THR A 183 20.06 -5.23 -22.36
N ARG A 184 21.09 -5.77 -21.75
CA ARG A 184 20.91 -6.74 -20.66
C ARG A 184 20.01 -6.21 -19.54
N ALA A 185 20.09 -4.91 -19.23
CA ALA A 185 19.29 -4.29 -18.19
C ALA A 185 17.77 -4.37 -18.46
N ILE A 186 17.33 -4.34 -19.72
CA ILE A 186 15.91 -4.52 -20.06
C ILE A 186 15.42 -5.93 -19.68
N TRP A 187 16.23 -6.95 -19.98
CA TRP A 187 15.91 -8.34 -19.63
C TRP A 187 15.91 -8.58 -18.14
N GLU A 188 16.83 -7.93 -17.40
CA GLU A 188 16.87 -8.00 -15.94
C GLU A 188 15.59 -7.45 -15.30
N VAL A 189 15.01 -6.37 -15.84
CA VAL A 189 13.68 -5.87 -15.40
C VAL A 189 12.60 -6.90 -15.65
N LEU A 190 12.57 -7.52 -16.85
CA LEU A 190 11.58 -8.55 -17.19
C LEU A 190 11.69 -9.77 -16.28
N PHE A 191 12.89 -10.25 -16.01
CA PHE A 191 13.13 -11.35 -15.06
C PHE A 191 12.70 -11.01 -13.63
N ALA A 192 13.02 -9.79 -13.16
CA ALA A 192 12.59 -9.33 -11.84
C ALA A 192 11.06 -9.23 -11.74
N TYR A 193 10.39 -8.78 -12.80
CA TYR A 193 8.94 -8.71 -12.87
C TYR A 193 8.30 -10.11 -12.83
N ASP A 194 8.83 -11.09 -13.57
CA ASP A 194 8.31 -12.47 -13.57
C ASP A 194 8.43 -13.10 -12.18
N ARG A 195 9.57 -12.90 -11.50
CA ARG A 195 9.74 -13.35 -10.11
C ARG A 195 8.74 -12.68 -9.17
N PHE A 196 8.53 -11.37 -9.31
CA PHE A 196 7.54 -10.63 -8.55
C PHE A 196 6.12 -11.19 -8.77
N ARG A 197 5.79 -11.57 -10.01
CA ARG A 197 4.49 -12.19 -10.34
C ARG A 197 4.41 -13.67 -10.00
N ASN A 198 5.50 -14.28 -9.56
CA ASN A 198 5.66 -15.72 -9.37
C ASN A 198 5.31 -16.52 -10.64
N ASP A 199 5.62 -15.95 -11.80
CA ASP A 199 5.35 -16.54 -13.12
C ASP A 199 6.59 -17.23 -13.67
N LYS A 200 6.82 -18.47 -13.21
CA LYS A 200 7.99 -19.25 -13.57
C LYS A 200 7.99 -19.66 -15.04
N GLU A 201 6.82 -19.94 -15.63
CA GLU A 201 6.70 -20.35 -17.02
C GLU A 201 7.17 -19.22 -17.96
N THR A 202 6.66 -18.01 -17.78
CA THR A 202 7.08 -16.84 -18.55
C THR A 202 8.56 -16.54 -18.35
N PHE A 203 9.08 -16.71 -17.13
CA PHE A 203 10.50 -16.53 -16.84
C PHE A 203 11.38 -17.51 -17.63
N GLU A 204 11.03 -18.81 -17.64
CA GLU A 204 11.80 -19.85 -18.36
C GLU A 204 11.78 -19.60 -19.88
N ASP A 205 10.66 -19.23 -20.46
CA ASP A 205 10.56 -18.83 -21.86
C ASP A 205 11.45 -17.63 -22.20
N ARG A 206 11.49 -16.61 -21.33
CA ARG A 206 12.37 -15.47 -21.47
C ARG A 206 13.84 -15.84 -21.33
N ALA A 207 14.15 -16.76 -20.41
CA ALA A 207 15.51 -17.25 -20.19
C ALA A 207 16.08 -17.90 -21.47
N ILE A 208 15.28 -18.69 -22.17
CA ILE A 208 15.67 -19.29 -23.46
C ILE A 208 15.94 -18.20 -24.50
N ARG A 209 15.04 -17.23 -24.65
CA ARG A 209 15.20 -16.12 -25.61
C ARG A 209 16.42 -15.26 -25.28
N PHE A 210 16.68 -14.99 -24.00
CA PHE A 210 17.87 -14.28 -23.53
C PHE A 210 19.16 -15.03 -23.91
N ALA A 211 19.21 -16.33 -23.64
CA ALA A 211 20.36 -17.16 -23.99
C ALA A 211 20.66 -17.17 -25.49
N ILE A 212 19.62 -17.25 -26.33
CA ILE A 212 19.74 -17.17 -27.79
C ILE A 212 20.24 -15.79 -28.22
N HIS A 213 19.73 -14.70 -27.61
CA HIS A 213 20.05 -13.33 -28.01
C HIS A 213 21.49 -12.93 -27.63
N PHE A 214 21.96 -13.30 -26.45
CA PHE A 214 23.27 -12.89 -25.94
C PHE A 214 24.34 -13.96 -26.01
N GLY A 215 23.99 -15.22 -26.26
CA GLY A 215 24.94 -16.34 -26.25
C GLY A 215 25.50 -16.67 -24.88
N ILE A 216 24.82 -16.29 -23.80
CA ILE A 216 25.25 -16.53 -22.42
C ILE A 216 24.12 -17.17 -21.60
N SER A 217 24.49 -17.81 -20.48
CA SER A 217 23.49 -18.39 -19.59
C SER A 217 22.62 -17.32 -18.96
N PRO A 218 21.27 -17.51 -18.93
CA PRO A 218 20.36 -16.61 -18.25
C PRO A 218 20.53 -16.69 -16.73
N PRO A 219 19.99 -15.71 -15.97
CA PRO A 219 19.92 -15.82 -14.51
C PRO A 219 19.04 -17.02 -14.11
N SER A 220 19.31 -17.61 -12.92
CA SER A 220 18.45 -18.66 -12.36
C SER A 220 17.14 -18.07 -11.85
N TRP A 221 16.12 -18.92 -11.73
CA TRP A 221 14.84 -18.54 -11.10
C TRP A 221 14.99 -18.13 -9.64
N GLU A 222 15.89 -18.76 -8.90
CA GLU A 222 16.21 -18.52 -7.47
C GLU A 222 17.13 -17.33 -7.28
#